data_abadf777fbf2eedfac27e10fc9307fd9
#
_entry.id   abadf777fbf2eedfac27e10fc9307fd9
#
_cell.length_a   1.000
_cell.length_b   1.000
_cell.length_c   1.000
_cell.angle_alpha   90.00
_cell.angle_beta   90.00
_cell.angle_gamma   90.00
#
_symmetry.space_group_name_H-M   'P 1'
#
loop_
_entity.id
_entity.type
_entity.pdbx_description
1 polymer ?
#
loop_
_entity_poly.entity_id
_entity_poly.type
_entity_poly.pdbx_seq_one_letter_code
_entity_poly.pdbx_strand_id
1 'polypeptide(L)'
;MSFAILTKRGIMKMGSFYSKNIFILLFILAAMIIAGCAKGQNTQILENPCSNLDNTDEKYNCMINLASQRMDKSICGQIDDSQFKDSCYAKFAFQAKDVPSCEQISLLEKKDSCYFSVAASKKDLLACAAIKSQIMRESCYQVIAQQTNDIALCERITINDIKNECYASVKKDDSYCIEIDNPEIKDVCYQTVGIANRNDATCQKIQDAGKQAICSKRASMGKTYQRQ
;
A
#
# COMPACT_ATOMS: atom_id res chain seq x y z
N MET A 1 -35.91 34.76 25.60
CA MET A 1 -35.83 35.93 26.50
C MET A 1 -34.90 36.94 25.83
N SER A 2 -35.56 38.04 25.39
CA SER A 2 -34.91 39.20 24.79
C SER A 2 -34.03 39.95 25.77
N PHE A 3 -32.97 40.59 25.30
CA PHE A 3 -32.68 41.98 25.65
C PHE A 3 -31.75 42.59 24.60
N ALA A 4 -32.30 43.49 23.84
CA ALA A 4 -31.61 44.47 23.01
C ALA A 4 -31.28 45.68 23.92
N ILE A 5 -30.08 46.26 23.76
CA ILE A 5 -29.80 47.62 24.16
C ILE A 5 -29.09 48.34 23.04
N LEU A 6 -29.83 49.26 22.41
CA LEU A 6 -29.34 50.33 21.56
C LEU A 6 -28.68 51.42 22.44
N THR A 7 -27.49 51.88 22.03
CA THR A 7 -27.09 53.26 22.34
C THR A 7 -26.49 53.97 21.13
N LYS A 8 -27.03 55.09 20.89
CA LYS A 8 -26.87 56.07 19.81
C LYS A 8 -25.69 57.02 20.11
N ARG A 9 -25.04 57.47 19.02
CA ARG A 9 -24.26 58.70 18.86
C ARG A 9 -22.74 58.65 19.05
N GLY A 10 -22.05 59.04 17.95
CA GLY A 10 -20.67 59.50 17.95
C GLY A 10 -20.04 59.45 16.56
N ILE A 11 -20.65 60.19 15.56
CA ILE A 11 -19.98 60.39 14.27
C ILE A 11 -18.87 61.42 14.50
N MET A 12 -17.62 60.93 14.70
CA MET A 12 -16.44 61.80 14.55
C MET A 12 -16.00 61.74 13.08
N LYS A 13 -16.18 62.89 12.42
CA LYS A 13 -15.50 63.19 11.15
C LYS A 13 -13.98 63.21 11.41
N MET A 14 -13.30 62.14 11.08
CA MET A 14 -11.85 62.20 10.91
C MET A 14 -11.54 62.68 9.51
N GLY A 15 -10.99 63.90 9.47
CA GLY A 15 -10.65 64.64 8.26
C GLY A 15 -9.62 63.87 7.41
N SER A 16 -9.88 64.00 6.12
CA SER A 16 -8.99 63.68 5.02
C SER A 16 -7.66 64.44 5.16
N PHE A 17 -6.62 63.71 5.65
CA PHE A 17 -5.23 64.05 5.45
C PHE A 17 -4.43 62.78 5.16
N TYR A 18 -4.89 62.03 4.15
CA TYR A 18 -4.02 60.98 3.59
C TYR A 18 -3.23 61.63 2.46
N SER A 19 -2.00 62.10 2.83
CA SER A 19 -1.05 62.64 1.89
C SER A 19 -0.82 61.69 0.72
N LYS A 20 -0.92 62.24 -0.52
CA LYS A 20 -0.60 61.51 -1.77
C LYS A 20 0.72 60.71 -1.71
N ASN A 21 1.60 61.15 -0.87
CA ASN A 21 2.93 60.50 -0.67
C ASN A 21 2.84 59.11 0.02
N ILE A 22 1.81 58.84 0.83
CA ILE A 22 1.64 57.52 1.47
C ILE A 22 1.17 56.49 0.44
N PHE A 23 0.30 56.88 -0.49
CA PHE A 23 -0.14 55.98 -1.56
C PHE A 23 1.03 55.60 -2.50
N ILE A 24 1.88 56.57 -2.81
CA ILE A 24 3.08 56.32 -3.64
C ILE A 24 4.06 55.39 -2.90
N LEU A 25 4.26 55.58 -1.58
CA LEU A 25 5.13 54.70 -0.77
C LEU A 25 4.58 53.28 -0.68
N LEU A 26 3.26 53.09 -0.51
CA LEU A 26 2.63 51.79 -0.51
C LEU A 26 2.69 51.10 -1.88
N PHE A 27 2.59 51.85 -2.99
CA PHE A 27 2.76 51.31 -4.36
C PHE A 27 4.20 50.88 -4.62
N ILE A 28 5.19 51.64 -4.14
CA ILE A 28 6.63 51.30 -4.30
C ILE A 28 6.94 50.07 -3.42
N LEU A 29 6.41 49.96 -2.19
CA LEU A 29 6.58 48.77 -1.35
C LEU A 29 5.94 47.55 -1.98
N ALA A 30 4.73 47.67 -2.52
CA ALA A 30 4.05 46.58 -3.24
C ALA A 30 4.80 46.13 -4.49
N ALA A 31 5.37 47.10 -5.25
CA ALA A 31 6.20 46.81 -6.44
C ALA A 31 7.53 46.10 -6.06
N MET A 32 8.15 46.45 -4.91
CA MET A 32 9.34 45.73 -4.44
C MET A 32 9.05 44.31 -3.94
N ILE A 33 7.87 44.06 -3.39
CA ILE A 33 7.47 42.71 -2.97
C ILE A 33 7.23 41.82 -4.21
N ILE A 34 6.67 42.38 -5.29
CA ILE A 34 6.45 41.63 -6.55
C ILE A 34 7.75 41.37 -7.29
N ALA A 35 8.70 42.32 -7.25
CA ALA A 35 10.05 42.17 -7.85
C ALA A 35 10.96 41.21 -7.06
N GLY A 36 10.70 41.00 -5.76
CA GLY A 36 11.45 40.06 -4.92
C GLY A 36 11.08 38.58 -5.09
N CYS A 37 9.91 38.28 -5.67
CA CYS A 37 9.49 36.91 -5.97
C CYS A 37 9.99 36.35 -7.31
N ALA A 38 10.68 37.13 -8.10
CA ALA A 38 11.33 36.69 -9.36
C ALA A 38 12.79 36.23 -9.15
N LYS A 39 13.20 35.88 -7.94
CA LYS A 39 14.40 35.07 -7.75
C LYS A 39 14.08 33.66 -8.19
N GLY A 40 14.64 33.31 -9.36
CA GLY A 40 14.58 32.08 -10.06
C GLY A 40 14.24 30.91 -9.16
N GLN A 41 13.13 30.22 -9.46
CA GLN A 41 13.11 28.81 -9.26
C GLN A 41 14.32 28.26 -9.97
N ASN A 42 15.42 28.12 -9.22
CA ASN A 42 16.44 27.20 -9.58
C ASN A 42 15.73 25.86 -9.65
N THR A 43 15.17 25.54 -10.80
CA THR A 43 14.96 24.16 -11.21
C THR A 43 16.36 23.60 -11.23
N GLN A 44 16.85 23.19 -10.07
CA GLN A 44 17.82 22.13 -10.02
C GLN A 44 17.14 21.02 -10.83
N ILE A 45 17.53 20.93 -12.09
CA ILE A 45 17.44 19.70 -12.86
C ILE A 45 18.18 18.76 -11.92
N LEU A 46 17.41 17.98 -11.12
CA LEU A 46 17.98 17.02 -10.20
C LEU A 46 18.63 16.01 -11.14
N GLU A 47 19.95 16.23 -11.38
CA GLU A 47 20.74 15.33 -12.20
C GLU A 47 20.41 13.91 -11.75
N ASN A 48 20.10 13.07 -12.70
CA ASN A 48 19.82 11.67 -12.42
C ASN A 48 21.16 11.07 -11.94
N PRO A 49 21.32 10.81 -10.62
CA PRO A 49 22.59 10.33 -10.07
C PRO A 49 23.02 9.00 -10.67
N CYS A 50 22.09 8.33 -11.38
CA CYS A 50 22.33 7.05 -12.03
C CYS A 50 22.94 7.22 -13.45
N SER A 51 22.98 8.45 -14.01
CA SER A 51 23.46 8.68 -15.38
C SER A 51 24.95 8.40 -15.57
N ASN A 52 25.75 8.52 -14.50
CA ASN A 52 27.19 8.37 -14.52
C ASN A 52 27.68 6.92 -14.23
N LEU A 53 26.76 5.95 -14.17
CA LEU A 53 27.10 4.54 -13.99
C LEU A 53 27.33 3.90 -15.35
N ASP A 54 28.53 3.32 -15.54
CA ASP A 54 28.92 2.64 -16.78
C ASP A 54 28.26 1.26 -16.90
N ASN A 55 28.05 0.57 -15.77
CA ASN A 55 27.39 -0.73 -15.74
C ASN A 55 25.87 -0.56 -15.87
N THR A 56 25.30 -1.16 -16.90
CA THR A 56 23.87 -1.03 -17.24
C THR A 56 22.97 -1.56 -16.13
N ASP A 57 23.30 -2.69 -15.51
CA ASP A 57 22.50 -3.28 -14.44
C ASP A 57 22.54 -2.42 -13.18
N GLU A 58 23.70 -1.88 -12.82
CA GLU A 58 23.85 -0.95 -11.70
C GLU A 58 23.06 0.34 -11.94
N LYS A 59 23.11 0.86 -13.18
CA LYS A 59 22.35 2.04 -13.60
C LYS A 59 20.86 1.80 -13.44
N TYR A 60 20.32 0.68 -13.94
CA TYR A 60 18.90 0.39 -13.83
C TYR A 60 18.48 0.14 -12.38
N ASN A 61 19.27 -0.58 -11.59
CA ASN A 61 19.01 -0.75 -10.17
C ASN A 61 19.03 0.57 -9.39
N CYS A 62 19.94 1.48 -9.74
CA CYS A 62 19.96 2.84 -9.21
C CYS A 62 18.64 3.57 -9.55
N MET A 63 18.20 3.52 -10.81
CA MET A 63 16.96 4.16 -11.27
C MET A 63 15.71 3.59 -10.55
N ILE A 64 15.64 2.28 -10.35
CA ILE A 64 14.57 1.62 -9.59
C ILE A 64 14.51 2.16 -8.14
N ASN A 65 15.67 2.29 -7.50
CA ASN A 65 15.73 2.83 -6.14
C ASN A 65 15.35 4.31 -6.12
N LEU A 66 15.83 5.08 -7.09
CA LEU A 66 15.55 6.51 -7.22
C LEU A 66 14.07 6.79 -7.45
N ALA A 67 13.39 6.02 -8.34
CA ALA A 67 11.95 6.11 -8.59
C ALA A 67 11.16 5.93 -7.28
N SER A 68 11.52 4.93 -6.50
CA SER A 68 10.90 4.63 -5.21
C SER A 68 11.16 5.71 -4.17
N GLN A 69 12.40 6.19 -4.05
CA GLN A 69 12.78 7.22 -3.07
C GLN A 69 12.13 8.58 -3.35
N ARG A 70 12.05 8.95 -4.64
CA ARG A 70 11.45 10.22 -5.07
C ARG A 70 9.93 10.15 -5.24
N MET A 71 9.35 8.96 -5.14
CA MET A 71 7.94 8.70 -5.46
C MET A 71 7.58 9.19 -6.88
N ASP A 72 8.52 8.98 -7.83
CA ASP A 72 8.40 9.42 -9.22
C ASP A 72 8.48 8.22 -10.19
N LYS A 73 7.31 7.77 -10.66
CA LYS A 73 7.21 6.65 -11.61
C LYS A 73 7.71 6.98 -13.01
N SER A 74 7.88 8.27 -13.37
CA SER A 74 8.39 8.65 -14.68
C SER A 74 9.81 8.16 -14.92
N ILE A 75 10.57 7.95 -13.84
CA ILE A 75 11.92 7.39 -13.88
C ILE A 75 11.89 5.93 -14.40
N CYS A 76 10.85 5.14 -14.03
CA CYS A 76 10.70 3.78 -14.56
C CYS A 76 10.51 3.77 -16.09
N GLY A 77 9.84 4.78 -16.64
CA GLY A 77 9.64 4.94 -18.08
C GLY A 77 10.94 5.13 -18.86
N GLN A 78 12.00 5.62 -18.21
CA GLN A 78 13.32 5.87 -18.81
C GLN A 78 14.22 4.62 -18.87
N ILE A 79 13.79 3.51 -18.30
CA ILE A 79 14.51 2.23 -18.37
C ILE A 79 14.18 1.56 -19.70
N ASP A 80 15.21 1.24 -20.49
CA ASP A 80 15.03 0.62 -21.82
C ASP A 80 14.78 -0.90 -21.70
N ASP A 81 15.48 -1.56 -20.77
CA ASP A 81 15.30 -2.99 -20.53
C ASP A 81 13.93 -3.28 -19.91
N SER A 82 13.17 -4.17 -20.56
CA SER A 82 11.80 -4.49 -20.15
C SER A 82 11.71 -5.17 -18.78
N GLN A 83 12.68 -6.00 -18.41
CA GLN A 83 12.66 -6.72 -17.13
C GLN A 83 12.93 -5.78 -15.95
N PHE A 84 13.90 -4.86 -16.12
CA PHE A 84 14.18 -3.81 -15.14
C PHE A 84 13.05 -2.78 -15.07
N LYS A 85 12.47 -2.40 -16.22
CA LYS A 85 11.28 -1.53 -16.28
C LYS A 85 10.11 -2.11 -15.51
N ASP A 86 9.75 -3.37 -15.77
CA ASP A 86 8.70 -4.09 -15.06
C ASP A 86 8.96 -4.16 -13.56
N SER A 87 10.22 -4.44 -13.18
CA SER A 87 10.64 -4.48 -11.77
C SER A 87 10.55 -3.12 -11.09
N CYS A 88 10.86 -2.04 -11.83
CA CYS A 88 10.71 -0.67 -11.36
C CYS A 88 9.25 -0.33 -11.08
N TYR A 89 8.36 -0.58 -12.03
CA TYR A 89 6.93 -0.31 -11.84
C TYR A 89 6.33 -1.16 -10.72
N ALA A 90 6.72 -2.43 -10.59
CA ALA A 90 6.24 -3.30 -9.51
C ALA A 90 6.68 -2.77 -8.13
N LYS A 91 7.95 -2.39 -7.99
CA LYS A 91 8.47 -1.83 -6.73
C LYS A 91 7.82 -0.50 -6.39
N PHE A 92 7.71 0.40 -7.37
CA PHE A 92 7.04 1.68 -7.20
C PHE A 92 5.57 1.48 -6.80
N ALA A 93 4.82 0.64 -7.53
CA ALA A 93 3.41 0.36 -7.27
C ALA A 93 3.18 -0.11 -5.82
N PHE A 94 4.03 -1.01 -5.34
CA PHE A 94 3.94 -1.53 -3.97
C PHE A 94 4.20 -0.44 -2.92
N GLN A 95 5.26 0.35 -3.10
CA GLN A 95 5.63 1.39 -2.12
C GLN A 95 4.64 2.57 -2.12
N ALA A 96 4.25 3.04 -3.32
CA ALA A 96 3.30 4.14 -3.48
C ALA A 96 1.84 3.70 -3.28
N LYS A 97 1.58 2.38 -3.20
CA LYS A 97 0.24 1.79 -3.26
C LYS A 97 -0.54 2.23 -4.50
N ASP A 98 0.18 2.36 -5.63
CA ASP A 98 -0.33 2.89 -6.90
C ASP A 98 -0.72 1.75 -7.85
N VAL A 99 -1.99 1.33 -7.80
CA VAL A 99 -2.52 0.27 -8.68
C VAL A 99 -2.28 0.55 -10.18
N PRO A 100 -2.45 1.79 -10.70
CA PRO A 100 -2.20 2.09 -12.10
C PRO A 100 -0.77 1.79 -12.58
N SER A 101 0.22 1.80 -11.70
CA SER A 101 1.59 1.44 -12.08
C SER A 101 1.73 -0.04 -12.43
N CYS A 102 0.88 -0.94 -11.89
CA CYS A 102 0.86 -2.34 -12.29
C CYS A 102 0.46 -2.53 -13.77
N GLU A 103 -0.35 -1.64 -14.32
CA GLU A 103 -0.76 -1.64 -15.74
C GLU A 103 0.45 -1.52 -16.69
N GLN A 104 1.50 -0.82 -16.25
CA GLN A 104 2.70 -0.56 -17.05
C GLN A 104 3.63 -1.78 -17.16
N ILE A 105 3.37 -2.84 -16.41
CA ILE A 105 4.15 -4.07 -16.43
C ILE A 105 3.78 -4.91 -17.65
N SER A 106 4.78 -5.30 -18.42
CA SER A 106 4.59 -6.05 -19.67
C SER A 106 4.38 -7.54 -19.42
N LEU A 107 5.16 -8.14 -18.52
CA LEU A 107 5.09 -9.56 -18.21
C LEU A 107 3.86 -9.86 -17.34
N LEU A 108 2.93 -10.68 -17.87
CA LEU A 108 1.65 -10.96 -17.23
C LEU A 108 1.79 -11.48 -15.80
N GLU A 109 2.71 -12.39 -15.56
CA GLU A 109 2.94 -12.96 -14.21
C GLU A 109 3.41 -11.89 -13.21
N LYS A 110 4.33 -11.02 -13.63
CA LYS A 110 4.77 -9.88 -12.80
C LYS A 110 3.64 -8.86 -12.58
N LYS A 111 2.81 -8.64 -13.60
CA LYS A 111 1.64 -7.76 -13.52
C LYS A 111 0.64 -8.29 -12.49
N ASP A 112 0.30 -9.57 -12.56
CA ASP A 112 -0.60 -10.24 -11.62
C ASP A 112 -0.02 -10.19 -10.18
N SER A 113 1.27 -10.45 -10.02
CA SER A 113 1.97 -10.33 -8.72
C SER A 113 1.95 -8.90 -8.18
N CYS A 114 2.09 -7.89 -9.04
CA CYS A 114 1.99 -6.48 -8.68
C CYS A 114 0.58 -6.17 -8.15
N TYR A 115 -0.46 -6.52 -8.91
CA TYR A 115 -1.84 -6.34 -8.46
C TYR A 115 -2.12 -7.02 -7.14
N PHE A 116 -1.68 -8.27 -6.98
CA PHE A 116 -1.82 -9.02 -5.73
C PHE A 116 -1.21 -8.27 -4.55
N SER A 117 0.05 -7.85 -4.68
CA SER A 117 0.79 -7.18 -3.61
C SER A 117 0.16 -5.85 -3.20
N VAL A 118 -0.23 -5.03 -4.18
CA VAL A 118 -0.88 -3.75 -3.93
C VAL A 118 -2.29 -3.95 -3.36
N ALA A 119 -3.06 -4.89 -3.92
CA ALA A 119 -4.41 -5.22 -3.47
C ALA A 119 -4.40 -5.68 -2.00
N ALA A 120 -3.53 -6.61 -1.64
CA ALA A 120 -3.40 -7.10 -0.27
C ALA A 120 -3.02 -5.99 0.71
N SER A 121 -2.11 -5.07 0.32
CA SER A 121 -1.67 -3.97 1.17
C SER A 121 -2.74 -2.89 1.37
N LYS A 122 -3.63 -2.68 0.39
CA LYS A 122 -4.73 -1.70 0.42
C LYS A 122 -6.07 -2.31 0.82
N LYS A 123 -6.18 -3.62 0.82
CA LYS A 123 -7.45 -4.37 0.90
C LYS A 123 -8.39 -3.99 -0.27
N ASP A 124 -7.81 -3.84 -1.46
CA ASP A 124 -8.49 -3.36 -2.66
C ASP A 124 -9.00 -4.53 -3.50
N LEU A 125 -10.29 -4.82 -3.40
CA LEU A 125 -10.94 -5.91 -4.13
C LEU A 125 -10.99 -5.69 -5.65
N LEU A 126 -10.96 -4.43 -6.11
CA LEU A 126 -10.93 -4.12 -7.54
C LEU A 126 -9.56 -4.48 -8.13
N ALA A 127 -8.49 -4.22 -7.38
CA ALA A 127 -7.17 -4.65 -7.79
C ALA A 127 -7.03 -6.18 -7.82
N CYS A 128 -7.65 -6.93 -6.87
CA CYS A 128 -7.74 -8.39 -6.97
C CYS A 128 -8.47 -8.83 -8.26
N ALA A 129 -9.59 -8.18 -8.60
CA ALA A 129 -10.37 -8.52 -9.79
C ALA A 129 -9.60 -8.29 -11.10
N ALA A 130 -8.59 -7.41 -11.11
CA ALA A 130 -7.73 -7.16 -12.26
C ALA A 130 -6.74 -8.30 -12.56
N ILE A 131 -6.45 -9.16 -11.59
CA ILE A 131 -5.54 -10.31 -11.73
C ILE A 131 -6.12 -11.31 -12.74
N LYS A 132 -5.30 -11.71 -13.73
CA LYS A 132 -5.73 -12.65 -14.79
C LYS A 132 -5.64 -14.10 -14.36
N SER A 133 -4.61 -14.48 -13.61
CA SER A 133 -4.49 -15.81 -13.03
C SER A 133 -5.62 -16.06 -12.03
N GLN A 134 -6.45 -17.08 -12.28
CA GLN A 134 -7.57 -17.42 -11.38
C GLN A 134 -7.06 -17.76 -9.99
N ILE A 135 -6.02 -18.59 -9.90
CA ILE A 135 -5.44 -18.98 -8.60
C ILE A 135 -4.97 -17.75 -7.81
N MET A 136 -4.21 -16.85 -8.44
CA MET A 136 -3.73 -15.64 -7.77
C MET A 136 -4.87 -14.68 -7.39
N ARG A 137 -5.87 -14.56 -8.25
CA ARG A 137 -7.04 -13.71 -7.98
C ARG A 137 -7.83 -14.22 -6.77
N GLU A 138 -8.09 -15.51 -6.69
CA GLU A 138 -8.82 -16.10 -5.58
C GLU A 138 -8.00 -16.12 -4.30
N SER A 139 -6.68 -16.37 -4.39
CA SER A 139 -5.78 -16.17 -3.24
C SER A 139 -5.73 -14.72 -2.76
N CYS A 140 -5.88 -13.75 -3.66
CA CYS A 140 -5.99 -12.34 -3.27
C CYS A 140 -7.25 -12.08 -2.44
N TYR A 141 -8.41 -12.61 -2.83
CA TYR A 141 -9.64 -12.52 -2.04
C TYR A 141 -9.49 -13.20 -0.68
N GLN A 142 -8.86 -14.37 -0.65
CA GLN A 142 -8.57 -15.09 0.58
C GLN A 142 -7.72 -14.26 1.56
N VAL A 143 -6.61 -13.67 1.08
CA VAL A 143 -5.73 -12.84 1.92
C VAL A 143 -6.49 -11.65 2.49
N ILE A 144 -7.31 -10.98 1.69
CA ILE A 144 -8.11 -9.85 2.17
C ILE A 144 -9.18 -10.31 3.15
N ALA A 145 -9.85 -11.46 2.89
CA ALA A 145 -10.81 -12.05 3.82
C ALA A 145 -10.20 -12.29 5.21
N GLN A 146 -9.00 -12.86 5.25
CA GLN A 146 -8.25 -13.09 6.48
C GLN A 146 -7.89 -11.78 7.20
N GLN A 147 -7.40 -10.78 6.46
CA GLN A 147 -7.00 -9.49 7.02
C GLN A 147 -8.18 -8.66 7.54
N THR A 148 -9.36 -8.82 6.95
CA THR A 148 -10.58 -8.08 7.32
C THR A 148 -11.53 -8.87 8.20
N ASN A 149 -11.27 -10.16 8.36
CA ASN A 149 -12.16 -11.14 8.99
C ASN A 149 -13.55 -11.17 8.32
N ASP A 150 -13.58 -10.99 6.98
CA ASP A 150 -14.80 -10.93 6.18
C ASP A 150 -15.05 -12.28 5.48
N ILE A 151 -15.95 -13.08 6.06
CA ILE A 151 -16.31 -14.40 5.56
C ILE A 151 -17.00 -14.34 4.18
N ALA A 152 -17.68 -13.23 3.85
CA ALA A 152 -18.37 -13.10 2.57
C ALA A 152 -17.39 -13.08 1.37
N LEU A 153 -16.14 -12.74 1.60
CA LEU A 153 -15.11 -12.81 0.55
C LEU A 153 -14.75 -14.25 0.19
N CYS A 154 -14.87 -15.21 1.13
CA CYS A 154 -14.66 -16.63 0.84
C CYS A 154 -15.69 -17.17 -0.17
N GLU A 155 -16.90 -16.60 -0.21
CA GLU A 155 -17.94 -16.98 -1.19
C GLU A 155 -17.56 -16.61 -2.64
N ARG A 156 -16.66 -15.64 -2.83
CA ARG A 156 -16.15 -15.27 -4.16
C ARG A 156 -15.13 -16.25 -4.72
N ILE A 157 -14.65 -17.18 -3.91
CA ILE A 157 -13.67 -18.20 -4.26
C ILE A 157 -14.38 -19.40 -4.83
N THR A 158 -13.93 -19.86 -6.00
CA THR A 158 -14.51 -21.01 -6.71
C THR A 158 -13.64 -22.26 -6.64
N ILE A 159 -12.33 -22.10 -6.40
CA ILE A 159 -11.40 -23.21 -6.19
C ILE A 159 -11.61 -23.75 -4.78
N ASN A 160 -12.12 -25.00 -4.69
CA ASN A 160 -12.55 -25.62 -3.42
C ASN A 160 -11.47 -25.57 -2.33
N ASP A 161 -10.23 -25.91 -2.66
CA ASP A 161 -9.13 -25.93 -1.68
C ASP A 161 -8.87 -24.53 -1.10
N ILE A 162 -8.82 -23.50 -1.95
CA ILE A 162 -8.63 -22.11 -1.51
C ILE A 162 -9.85 -21.62 -0.72
N LYS A 163 -11.05 -22.01 -1.13
CA LYS A 163 -12.30 -21.66 -0.45
C LYS A 163 -12.35 -22.24 0.95
N ASN A 164 -12.03 -23.53 1.08
CA ASN A 164 -12.02 -24.22 2.37
C ASN A 164 -10.92 -23.64 3.30
N GLU A 165 -9.73 -23.35 2.76
CA GLU A 165 -8.67 -22.67 3.53
C GLU A 165 -9.12 -21.28 3.99
N CYS A 166 -9.83 -20.52 3.14
CA CYS A 166 -10.40 -19.24 3.49
C CYS A 166 -11.38 -19.37 4.67
N TYR A 167 -12.34 -20.29 4.59
CA TYR A 167 -13.27 -20.54 5.71
C TYR A 167 -12.57 -20.96 6.98
N ALA A 168 -11.64 -21.92 6.88
CA ALA A 168 -10.88 -22.40 8.02
C ALA A 168 -10.16 -21.26 8.75
N SER A 169 -9.47 -20.41 8.01
CA SER A 169 -8.66 -19.32 8.56
C SER A 169 -9.51 -18.19 9.14
N VAL A 170 -10.61 -17.79 8.47
CA VAL A 170 -11.48 -16.70 8.94
C VAL A 170 -12.31 -17.15 10.14
N LYS A 171 -12.89 -18.37 10.10
CA LYS A 171 -13.67 -18.93 11.22
C LYS A 171 -12.79 -19.49 12.34
N LYS A 172 -11.50 -19.69 12.08
CA LYS A 172 -10.55 -20.39 12.98
C LYS A 172 -11.02 -21.80 13.32
N ASP A 173 -11.57 -22.50 12.34
CA ASP A 173 -12.17 -23.82 12.45
C ASP A 173 -11.46 -24.80 11.51
N ASP A 174 -10.74 -25.78 12.10
CA ASP A 174 -9.94 -26.74 11.35
C ASP A 174 -10.78 -27.85 10.67
N SER A 175 -12.09 -27.90 10.89
CA SER A 175 -12.98 -28.85 10.21
C SER A 175 -13.01 -28.60 8.69
N TYR A 176 -12.85 -27.37 8.24
CA TYR A 176 -12.76 -27.04 6.82
C TYR A 176 -11.46 -27.55 6.17
N CYS A 177 -10.38 -27.75 6.92
CA CYS A 177 -9.13 -28.27 6.37
C CYS A 177 -9.26 -29.72 5.88
N ILE A 178 -10.20 -30.50 6.43
CA ILE A 178 -10.45 -31.89 6.05
C ILE A 178 -10.87 -31.99 4.57
N GLU A 179 -11.66 -31.01 4.11
CA GLU A 179 -12.25 -30.94 2.78
C GLU A 179 -11.24 -30.44 1.70
N ILE A 180 -9.99 -30.20 2.06
CA ILE A 180 -8.94 -29.80 1.13
C ILE A 180 -8.29 -31.05 0.53
N ASP A 181 -8.24 -31.14 -0.79
CA ASP A 181 -7.66 -32.28 -1.48
C ASP A 181 -6.14 -32.18 -1.61
N ASN A 182 -5.61 -30.98 -1.89
CA ASN A 182 -4.17 -30.77 -2.03
C ASN A 182 -3.47 -30.86 -0.66
N PRO A 183 -2.54 -31.82 -0.48
CA PRO A 183 -1.91 -32.06 0.83
C PRO A 183 -1.07 -30.88 1.32
N GLU A 184 -0.44 -30.12 0.42
CA GLU A 184 0.36 -28.96 0.81
C GLU A 184 -0.54 -27.82 1.34
N ILE A 185 -1.67 -27.57 0.68
CA ILE A 185 -2.66 -26.58 1.11
C ILE A 185 -3.33 -27.04 2.41
N LYS A 186 -3.64 -28.33 2.54
CA LYS A 186 -4.20 -28.93 3.76
C LYS A 186 -3.28 -28.72 4.96
N ASP A 187 -1.99 -28.95 4.80
CA ASP A 187 -0.99 -28.73 5.84
C ASP A 187 -0.88 -27.26 6.23
N VAL A 188 -0.91 -26.34 5.25
CA VAL A 188 -0.93 -24.90 5.51
C VAL A 188 -2.20 -24.48 6.24
N CYS A 189 -3.35 -25.06 5.89
CA CYS A 189 -4.62 -24.83 6.57
C CYS A 189 -4.54 -25.19 8.05
N TYR A 190 -4.11 -26.44 8.37
CA TYR A 190 -3.92 -26.85 9.76
C TYR A 190 -2.91 -26.01 10.51
N GLN A 191 -1.80 -25.62 9.84
CA GLN A 191 -0.81 -24.73 10.44
C GLN A 191 -1.40 -23.38 10.80
N THR A 192 -2.14 -22.77 9.89
CA THR A 192 -2.74 -21.45 10.09
C THR A 192 -3.72 -21.47 11.26
N VAL A 193 -4.67 -22.45 11.26
CA VAL A 193 -5.67 -22.57 12.30
C VAL A 193 -5.04 -22.98 13.65
N GLY A 194 -4.11 -23.94 13.64
CA GLY A 194 -3.44 -24.42 14.84
C GLY A 194 -2.68 -23.31 15.57
N ILE A 195 -1.95 -22.47 14.82
CA ILE A 195 -1.24 -21.30 15.37
C ILE A 195 -2.23 -20.25 15.87
N ALA A 196 -3.27 -19.93 15.09
CA ALA A 196 -4.26 -18.90 15.45
C ALA A 196 -5.01 -19.27 16.75
N ASN A 197 -5.35 -20.56 16.91
CA ASN A 197 -6.08 -21.07 18.09
C ASN A 197 -5.15 -21.50 19.23
N ARG A 198 -3.82 -21.44 19.04
CA ARG A 198 -2.84 -22.00 19.98
C ARG A 198 -3.13 -23.46 20.33
N ASN A 199 -3.57 -24.22 19.33
CA ASN A 199 -4.01 -25.60 19.46
C ASN A 199 -3.00 -26.56 18.85
N ASP A 200 -2.21 -27.24 19.71
CA ASP A 200 -1.23 -28.23 19.28
C ASP A 200 -1.89 -29.47 18.65
N ALA A 201 -3.09 -29.86 19.09
CA ALA A 201 -3.78 -31.00 18.50
C ALA A 201 -4.12 -30.77 17.01
N THR A 202 -4.43 -29.52 16.62
CA THR A 202 -4.58 -29.15 15.20
C THR A 202 -3.25 -29.24 14.47
N CYS A 203 -2.13 -28.84 15.09
CA CYS A 203 -0.80 -28.96 14.50
C CYS A 203 -0.39 -30.41 14.24
N GLN A 204 -0.82 -31.35 15.08
CA GLN A 204 -0.51 -32.79 14.92
C GLN A 204 -1.20 -33.43 13.69
N LYS A 205 -2.19 -32.74 13.08
CA LYS A 205 -2.83 -33.20 11.83
C LYS A 205 -2.00 -32.91 10.58
N ILE A 206 -0.91 -32.14 10.68
CA ILE A 206 -0.01 -31.77 9.59
C ILE A 206 0.84 -32.98 9.21
N GLN A 207 0.91 -33.31 7.91
CA GLN A 207 1.67 -34.46 7.41
C GLN A 207 3.17 -34.14 7.27
N ASP A 208 3.53 -32.93 6.84
CA ASP A 208 4.92 -32.50 6.78
C ASP A 208 5.49 -32.28 8.18
N ALA A 209 6.50 -33.10 8.56
CA ALA A 209 7.10 -33.06 9.89
C ALA A 209 7.74 -31.70 10.24
N GLY A 210 8.29 -31.00 9.24
CA GLY A 210 8.90 -29.68 9.43
C GLY A 210 7.85 -28.62 9.75
N LYS A 211 6.77 -28.58 8.96
CA LYS A 211 5.62 -27.67 9.19
C LYS A 211 4.95 -27.99 10.52
N GLN A 212 4.77 -29.29 10.86
CA GLN A 212 4.19 -29.75 12.13
C GLN A 212 4.99 -29.22 13.32
N ALA A 213 6.31 -29.41 13.33
CA ALA A 213 7.20 -28.93 14.40
C ALA A 213 7.16 -27.40 14.55
N ILE A 214 7.14 -26.65 13.44
CA ILE A 214 7.01 -25.19 13.45
C ILE A 214 5.66 -24.76 14.01
N CYS A 215 4.57 -25.43 13.61
CA CYS A 215 3.21 -25.16 14.10
C CYS A 215 3.15 -25.37 15.62
N SER A 216 3.56 -26.53 16.11
CA SER A 216 3.55 -26.89 17.54
C SER A 216 4.36 -25.90 18.37
N LYS A 217 5.56 -25.54 17.90
CA LYS A 217 6.40 -24.54 18.56
C LYS A 217 5.68 -23.19 18.66
N ARG A 218 5.06 -22.70 17.58
CA ARG A 218 4.36 -21.40 17.56
C ARG A 218 3.08 -21.44 18.39
N ALA A 219 2.33 -22.51 18.35
CA ALA A 219 1.13 -22.69 19.16
C ALA A 219 1.42 -22.68 20.67
N SER A 220 2.59 -23.22 21.08
CA SER A 220 3.01 -23.27 22.48
C SER A 220 3.56 -21.95 23.02
N MET A 221 4.24 -21.14 22.18
CA MET A 221 4.86 -19.87 22.61
C MET A 221 3.88 -18.88 23.25
N GLY A 222 2.61 -18.91 22.90
CA GLY A 222 1.60 -18.03 23.49
C GLY A 222 1.10 -18.47 24.87
N LYS A 223 1.42 -19.70 25.32
CA LYS A 223 0.97 -20.21 26.63
C LYS A 223 1.88 -19.80 27.77
N THR A 224 3.14 -19.49 27.48
CA THR A 224 4.14 -19.13 28.50
C THR A 224 3.99 -17.71 29.04
N TYR A 225 3.36 -16.80 28.30
CA TYR A 225 3.19 -15.39 28.72
C TYR A 225 1.97 -15.15 29.65
N GLN A 226 1.09 -16.14 29.84
CA GLN A 226 -0.10 -16.02 30.71
C GLN A 226 0.08 -16.65 32.09
N ARG A 227 1.27 -17.18 32.43
CA ARG A 227 1.56 -17.79 33.75
C ARG A 227 2.42 -16.93 34.67
N GLN A 228 2.63 -15.68 34.35
CA GLN A 228 3.24 -14.67 35.23
C GLN A 228 2.20 -13.56 35.48
#